data_b4752d055afab18b037c61793e11e78e
#
_entry.id   b4752d055afab18b037c61793e11e78e
#
_cell.length_a   1.000
_cell.length_b   1.000
_cell.length_c   1.000
_cell.angle_alpha   90.00
_cell.angle_beta   90.00
_cell.angle_gamma   90.00
#
_symmetry.space_group_name_H-M   'P 1'
#
loop_
_entity.id
_entity.type
_entity.pdbx_description
1 polymer ?
#
loop_
_entity_poly.entity_id
_entity_poly.type
_entity_poly.pdbx_seq_one_letter_code
_entity_poly.pdbx_strand_id
1 'polypeptide(L)'
;VLTLAVQFFTLPALPPRDNPNLRVLGELLRRPPVRVALLAVLLVVSGHFAGFTYIRPLMEHVTHLSVSAVSAVLLGYGIGGFFGNFAGGWVAQRSERHAIVFGGVLIALLAASLLIGGSSVWVTAIAVPLWGFAFGAFPVGFQTWIVRAAPDQAEGAGGLLVAAFQIAIASGAIGGGLLVDHIGALGGPAFAVVALVLGTLLTLRHGPRPVPVAA
;
A
#
# COMPACT_ATOMS: atom_id res chain seq x y z
N VAL A 1 20.64 -16.17 1.50
CA VAL A 1 21.52 -17.10 2.24
C VAL A 1 22.24 -16.35 3.36
N LEU A 2 22.94 -15.24 3.09
CA LEU A 2 23.67 -14.45 4.10
C LEU A 2 22.74 -13.98 5.23
N THR A 3 21.56 -13.46 4.90
CA THR A 3 20.56 -12.99 5.87
C THR A 3 20.09 -14.12 6.79
N LEU A 4 19.85 -15.31 6.24
CA LEU A 4 19.45 -16.49 7.03
C LEU A 4 20.56 -16.92 7.97
N ALA A 5 21.81 -16.92 7.51
CA ALA A 5 22.97 -17.25 8.36
C ALA A 5 23.09 -16.24 9.52
N VAL A 6 23.01 -14.95 9.23
CA VAL A 6 23.04 -13.90 10.27
C VAL A 6 21.89 -14.07 11.26
N GLN A 7 20.67 -14.30 10.80
CA GLN A 7 19.51 -14.51 11.68
C GLN A 7 19.67 -15.75 12.56
N PHE A 8 20.19 -16.86 12.01
CA PHE A 8 20.40 -18.09 12.77
C PHE A 8 21.36 -17.91 13.95
N PHE A 9 22.41 -17.08 13.78
CA PHE A 9 23.41 -16.84 14.83
C PHE A 9 23.04 -15.67 15.77
N THR A 10 22.15 -14.78 15.37
CA THR A 10 21.84 -13.56 16.15
C THR A 10 20.49 -13.60 16.84
N LEU A 11 19.53 -14.42 16.38
CA LEU A 11 18.21 -14.51 17.01
C LEU A 11 18.29 -15.41 18.25
N PRO A 12 17.92 -14.89 19.44
CA PRO A 12 17.79 -15.74 20.64
C PRO A 12 16.63 -16.73 20.45
N ALA A 13 16.74 -17.90 21.04
CA ALA A 13 15.64 -18.86 21.08
C ALA A 13 14.48 -18.28 21.88
N LEU A 14 13.45 -17.83 21.17
CA LEU A 14 12.22 -17.32 21.79
C LEU A 14 11.34 -18.52 22.20
N PRO A 15 10.79 -18.54 23.42
CA PRO A 15 9.84 -19.58 23.80
C PRO A 15 8.62 -19.51 22.86
N PRO A 16 8.06 -20.67 22.46
CA PRO A 16 6.84 -20.68 21.67
C PRO A 16 5.74 -19.95 22.45
N ARG A 17 5.20 -18.88 21.84
CA ARG A 17 3.99 -18.25 22.34
C ARG A 17 2.80 -19.13 21.98
N ASP A 18 1.75 -19.06 22.81
CA ASP A 18 0.53 -19.83 22.59
C ASP A 18 0.07 -19.71 21.14
N ASN A 19 -0.24 -20.85 20.53
CA ASN A 19 -0.70 -20.90 19.13
C ASN A 19 -1.86 -19.93 18.92
N PRO A 20 -1.82 -19.09 17.88
CA PRO A 20 -2.93 -18.21 17.57
C PRO A 20 -4.16 -19.06 17.31
N ASN A 21 -5.07 -19.09 18.29
CA ASN A 21 -6.33 -19.82 18.18
C ASN A 21 -7.22 -19.08 17.18
N LEU A 22 -7.86 -19.79 16.25
CA LEU A 22 -8.83 -19.22 15.29
C LEU A 22 -9.91 -18.37 15.98
N ARG A 23 -10.23 -18.69 17.23
CA ARG A 23 -11.12 -17.89 18.07
C ARG A 23 -10.62 -16.47 18.28
N VAL A 24 -9.30 -16.31 18.53
CA VAL A 24 -8.66 -15.00 18.71
C VAL A 24 -8.77 -14.16 17.44
N LEU A 25 -8.56 -14.76 16.28
CA LEU A 25 -8.73 -14.07 14.99
C LEU A 25 -10.19 -13.62 14.80
N GLY A 26 -11.15 -14.46 15.17
CA GLY A 26 -12.58 -14.11 15.16
C GLY A 26 -12.93 -12.95 16.11
N GLU A 27 -12.32 -12.91 17.29
CA GLU A 27 -12.49 -11.82 18.26
C GLU A 27 -11.86 -10.52 17.75
N LEU A 28 -10.67 -10.58 17.13
CA LEU A 28 -10.03 -9.42 16.50
C LEU A 28 -10.90 -8.84 15.37
N LEU A 29 -11.47 -9.68 14.52
CA LEU A 29 -12.38 -9.27 13.44
C LEU A 29 -13.69 -8.63 13.94
N ARG A 30 -14.07 -8.81 15.20
CA ARG A 30 -15.21 -8.13 15.82
C ARG A 30 -14.87 -6.74 16.32
N ARG A 31 -13.58 -6.40 16.50
CA ARG A 31 -13.15 -5.08 16.97
C ARG A 31 -13.28 -4.03 15.87
N PRO A 32 -14.10 -2.97 16.06
CA PRO A 32 -14.28 -1.95 15.01
C PRO A 32 -12.99 -1.33 14.50
N PRO A 33 -11.99 -0.96 15.35
CA PRO A 33 -10.73 -0.38 14.84
C PRO A 33 -9.95 -1.32 13.93
N VAL A 34 -9.94 -2.64 14.23
CA VAL A 34 -9.28 -3.67 13.41
C VAL A 34 -9.99 -3.81 12.07
N ARG A 35 -11.33 -3.90 12.07
CA ARG A 35 -12.11 -3.98 10.81
C ARG A 35 -11.87 -2.79 9.91
N VAL A 36 -11.87 -1.58 10.46
CA VAL A 36 -11.64 -0.37 9.69
C VAL A 36 -10.23 -0.37 9.08
N ALA A 37 -9.22 -0.78 9.86
CA ALA A 37 -7.84 -0.90 9.36
C ALA A 37 -7.75 -1.91 8.21
N LEU A 38 -8.33 -3.11 8.36
CA LEU A 38 -8.32 -4.14 7.33
C LEU A 38 -9.08 -3.72 6.07
N LEU A 39 -10.24 -3.06 6.21
CA LEU A 39 -10.97 -2.51 5.06
C LEU A 39 -10.19 -1.40 4.36
N ALA A 40 -9.51 -0.54 5.10
CA ALA A 40 -8.65 0.49 4.52
C ALA A 40 -7.49 -0.14 3.73
N VAL A 41 -6.85 -1.19 4.27
CA VAL A 41 -5.83 -1.99 3.55
C VAL A 41 -6.41 -2.56 2.26
N LEU A 42 -7.58 -3.23 2.34
CA LEU A 42 -8.20 -3.84 1.17
C LEU A 42 -8.44 -2.82 0.06
N LEU A 43 -8.94 -1.63 0.38
CA LEU A 43 -9.23 -0.58 -0.61
C LEU A 43 -7.95 0.09 -1.13
N VAL A 44 -7.07 0.55 -0.23
CA VAL A 44 -5.87 1.31 -0.61
C VAL A 44 -4.87 0.44 -1.37
N VAL A 45 -4.61 -0.77 -0.86
CA VAL A 45 -3.62 -1.67 -1.45
C VAL A 45 -4.14 -2.30 -2.74
N SER A 46 -5.45 -2.66 -2.82
CA SER A 46 -6.01 -3.14 -4.09
C SER A 46 -5.98 -2.04 -5.17
N GLY A 47 -6.28 -0.80 -4.80
CA GLY A 47 -6.15 0.34 -5.70
C GLY A 47 -4.73 0.52 -6.22
N HIS A 48 -3.75 0.47 -5.32
CA HIS A 48 -2.34 0.53 -5.72
C HIS A 48 -1.98 -0.58 -6.70
N PHE A 49 -2.27 -1.84 -6.36
CA PHE A 49 -1.88 -2.98 -7.19
C PHE A 49 -2.68 -3.09 -8.49
N ALA A 50 -3.91 -2.59 -8.55
CA ALA A 50 -4.65 -2.47 -9.81
C ALA A 50 -3.93 -1.55 -10.80
N GLY A 51 -3.43 -0.41 -10.36
CA GLY A 51 -2.67 0.51 -11.22
C GLY A 51 -1.26 0.00 -11.51
N PHE A 52 -0.54 -0.42 -10.47
CA PHE A 52 0.88 -0.79 -10.59
C PHE A 52 1.10 -2.06 -11.43
N THR A 53 0.25 -3.08 -11.30
CA THR A 53 0.38 -4.34 -12.06
C THR A 53 0.36 -4.08 -13.56
N TYR A 54 -0.41 -3.09 -14.01
CA TYR A 54 -0.59 -2.75 -15.42
C TYR A 54 0.14 -1.48 -15.84
N ILE A 55 1.05 -0.97 -15.00
CA ILE A 55 1.80 0.26 -15.30
C ILE A 55 2.74 0.09 -16.50
N ARG A 56 3.32 -1.10 -16.67
CA ARG A 56 4.18 -1.40 -17.81
C ARG A 56 3.42 -1.39 -19.13
N PRO A 57 2.29 -2.12 -19.31
CA PRO A 57 1.42 -1.97 -20.48
C PRO A 57 1.02 -0.52 -20.78
N LEU A 58 0.73 0.30 -19.76
CA LEU A 58 0.46 1.71 -19.95
C LEU A 58 1.66 2.45 -20.56
N MET A 59 2.85 2.25 -20.01
CA MET A 59 4.07 2.88 -20.53
C MET A 59 4.41 2.45 -21.95
N GLU A 60 4.17 1.19 -22.31
CA GLU A 60 4.46 0.64 -23.65
C GLU A 60 3.40 1.04 -24.68
N HIS A 61 2.10 0.99 -24.34
CA HIS A 61 1.01 1.12 -25.31
C HIS A 61 0.33 2.49 -25.31
N VAL A 62 0.43 3.26 -24.22
CA VAL A 62 -0.18 4.61 -24.12
C VAL A 62 0.88 5.70 -24.23
N THR A 63 1.99 5.56 -23.48
CA THR A 63 3.09 6.54 -23.51
C THR A 63 4.09 6.25 -24.64
N HIS A 64 4.11 5.04 -25.20
CA HIS A 64 5.03 4.57 -26.24
C HIS A 64 6.52 4.67 -25.84
N LEU A 65 6.83 4.36 -24.58
CA LEU A 65 8.22 4.34 -24.10
C LEU A 65 8.99 3.14 -24.64
N SER A 66 10.28 3.35 -24.91
CA SER A 66 11.20 2.24 -25.20
C SER A 66 11.42 1.37 -23.96
N VAL A 67 11.85 0.13 -24.17
CA VAL A 67 12.12 -0.83 -23.06
C VAL A 67 13.13 -0.27 -22.04
N SER A 68 14.17 0.44 -22.53
CA SER A 68 15.16 1.09 -21.67
C SER A 68 14.54 2.22 -20.84
N ALA A 69 13.67 3.05 -21.43
CA ALA A 69 12.96 4.11 -20.72
C ALA A 69 11.98 3.55 -19.68
N VAL A 70 11.24 2.49 -19.99
CA VAL A 70 10.39 1.77 -19.03
C VAL A 70 11.22 1.28 -17.84
N SER A 71 12.38 0.66 -18.10
CA SER A 71 13.27 0.19 -17.04
C SER A 71 13.79 1.33 -16.16
N ALA A 72 14.14 2.47 -16.75
CA ALA A 72 14.58 3.65 -16.01
C ALA A 72 13.47 4.24 -15.13
N VAL A 73 12.25 4.33 -15.64
CA VAL A 73 11.08 4.81 -14.87
C VAL A 73 10.74 3.86 -13.72
N LEU A 74 10.79 2.53 -13.93
CA LEU A 74 10.58 1.54 -12.89
C LEU A 74 11.71 1.54 -11.85
N LEU A 75 12.96 1.80 -12.24
CA LEU A 75 14.04 2.04 -11.30
C LEU A 75 13.75 3.27 -10.43
N GLY A 76 13.28 4.35 -11.06
CA GLY A 76 12.81 5.56 -10.36
C GLY A 76 11.71 5.27 -9.36
N TYR A 77 10.74 4.40 -9.72
CA TYR A 77 9.71 3.92 -8.80
C TYR A 77 10.31 3.21 -7.57
N GLY A 78 11.27 2.30 -7.78
CA GLY A 78 11.96 1.60 -6.69
C GLY A 78 12.73 2.56 -5.77
N ILE A 79 13.47 3.51 -6.35
CA ILE A 79 14.20 4.56 -5.60
C ILE A 79 13.20 5.43 -4.83
N GLY A 80 12.11 5.85 -5.48
CA GLY A 80 11.03 6.58 -4.83
C GLY A 80 10.47 5.83 -3.63
N GLY A 81 10.16 4.53 -3.80
CA GLY A 81 9.66 3.66 -2.72
C GLY A 81 10.61 3.54 -1.54
N PHE A 82 11.91 3.47 -1.80
CA PHE A 82 12.92 3.46 -0.75
C PHE A 82 12.85 4.74 0.10
N PHE A 83 12.90 5.91 -0.49
CA PHE A 83 12.78 7.18 0.24
C PHE A 83 11.39 7.37 0.86
N GLY A 84 10.34 6.92 0.19
CA GLY A 84 8.98 6.95 0.68
C GLY A 84 8.78 6.11 1.95
N ASN A 85 9.47 4.99 2.07
CA ASN A 85 9.43 4.16 3.28
C ASN A 85 10.01 4.91 4.50
N PHE A 86 11.14 5.61 4.33
CA PHE A 86 11.70 6.43 5.42
C PHE A 86 10.81 7.62 5.78
N ALA A 87 10.36 8.37 4.77
CA ALA A 87 9.47 9.51 4.97
C ALA A 87 8.15 9.07 5.63
N GLY A 88 7.57 7.97 5.12
CA GLY A 88 6.36 7.36 5.68
C GLY A 88 6.54 6.88 7.12
N GLY A 89 7.68 6.27 7.42
CA GLY A 89 8.02 5.86 8.79
C GLY A 89 8.09 7.06 9.75
N TRP A 90 8.73 8.14 9.33
CA TRP A 90 8.82 9.36 10.13
C TRP A 90 7.44 10.02 10.36
N VAL A 91 6.57 10.05 9.35
CA VAL A 91 5.19 10.55 9.49
C VAL A 91 4.35 9.61 10.34
N ALA A 92 4.45 8.28 10.12
CA ALA A 92 3.66 7.28 10.83
C ALA A 92 3.95 7.24 12.33
N GLN A 93 5.17 7.57 12.77
CA GLN A 93 5.50 7.70 14.19
C GLN A 93 4.67 8.78 14.89
N ARG A 94 4.34 9.86 14.18
CA ARG A 94 3.50 10.96 14.67
C ARG A 94 2.02 10.71 14.44
N SER A 95 1.68 10.18 13.27
CA SER A 95 0.31 9.86 12.89
C SER A 95 0.28 8.89 11.70
N GLU A 96 -0.04 7.65 11.97
CA GLU A 96 -0.27 6.63 10.93
C GLU A 96 -1.39 7.03 9.97
N ARG A 97 -2.41 7.74 10.47
CA ARG A 97 -3.49 8.29 9.65
C ARG A 97 -2.97 9.25 8.59
N HIS A 98 -2.10 10.19 8.97
CA HIS A 98 -1.55 11.14 8.00
C HIS A 98 -0.65 10.46 6.97
N ALA A 99 0.14 9.45 7.36
CA ALA A 99 0.97 8.70 6.44
C ALA A 99 0.12 7.99 5.36
N ILE A 100 -0.97 7.31 5.78
CA ILE A 100 -1.86 6.58 4.86
C ILE A 100 -2.66 7.55 3.99
N VAL A 101 -3.21 8.61 4.57
CA VAL A 101 -4.02 9.59 3.83
C VAL A 101 -3.17 10.33 2.81
N PHE A 102 -1.98 10.80 3.20
CA PHE A 102 -1.06 11.48 2.28
C PHE A 102 -0.68 10.57 1.11
N GLY A 103 -0.25 9.33 1.39
CA GLY A 103 0.07 8.35 0.35
C GLY A 103 -1.12 8.06 -0.56
N GLY A 104 -2.32 7.86 0.02
CA GLY A 104 -3.54 7.57 -0.72
C GLY A 104 -3.98 8.70 -1.64
N VAL A 105 -3.99 9.94 -1.14
CA VAL A 105 -4.28 11.13 -1.95
C VAL A 105 -3.26 11.30 -3.06
N LEU A 106 -1.97 11.19 -2.74
CA LEU A 106 -0.91 11.37 -3.72
C LEU A 106 -1.00 10.34 -4.84
N ILE A 107 -1.17 9.04 -4.53
CA ILE A 107 -1.32 8.01 -5.57
C ILE A 107 -2.61 8.24 -6.38
N ALA A 108 -3.72 8.61 -5.74
CA ALA A 108 -4.96 8.89 -6.48
C ALA A 108 -4.79 10.05 -7.48
N LEU A 109 -4.09 11.11 -7.09
CA LEU A 109 -3.77 12.24 -7.98
C LEU A 109 -2.83 11.82 -9.11
N LEU A 110 -1.80 11.01 -8.81
CA LEU A 110 -0.86 10.51 -9.81
C LEU A 110 -1.55 9.54 -10.79
N ALA A 111 -2.45 8.66 -10.30
CA ALA A 111 -3.26 7.81 -11.15
C ALA A 111 -4.20 8.63 -12.04
N ALA A 112 -4.84 9.66 -11.50
CA ALA A 112 -5.66 10.60 -12.27
C ALA A 112 -4.83 11.35 -13.33
N SER A 113 -3.61 11.77 -13.01
CA SER A 113 -2.72 12.41 -13.99
C SER A 113 -2.36 11.48 -15.15
N LEU A 114 -2.19 10.17 -14.88
CA LEU A 114 -1.96 9.17 -15.93
C LEU A 114 -3.19 8.92 -16.79
N LEU A 115 -4.41 9.04 -16.23
CA LEU A 115 -5.65 8.96 -17.02
C LEU A 115 -5.78 10.11 -18.02
N ILE A 116 -5.39 11.33 -17.62
CA ILE A 116 -5.55 12.54 -18.42
C ILE A 116 -4.37 12.75 -19.37
N GLY A 117 -3.16 12.53 -18.88
CA GLY A 117 -1.92 12.88 -19.58
C GLY A 117 -0.95 11.70 -19.78
N GLY A 118 -1.39 10.45 -19.66
CA GLY A 118 -0.54 9.26 -19.76
C GLY A 118 0.15 9.06 -21.12
N SER A 119 -0.30 9.73 -22.16
CA SER A 119 0.41 9.80 -23.46
C SER A 119 1.66 10.66 -23.42
N SER A 120 1.79 11.53 -22.43
CA SER A 120 2.99 12.38 -22.25
C SER A 120 4.08 11.61 -21.51
N VAL A 121 5.26 11.56 -22.13
CA VAL A 121 6.48 10.98 -21.53
C VAL A 121 6.81 11.64 -20.19
N TRP A 122 6.67 12.95 -20.10
CA TRP A 122 6.99 13.71 -18.89
C TRP A 122 6.03 13.43 -17.74
N VAL A 123 4.73 13.33 -18.03
CA VAL A 123 3.73 12.96 -17.01
C VAL A 123 4.05 11.59 -16.45
N THR A 124 4.30 10.60 -17.30
CA THR A 124 4.60 9.24 -16.87
C THR A 124 5.95 9.14 -16.13
N ALA A 125 6.98 9.80 -16.63
CA ALA A 125 8.33 9.80 -16.03
C ALA A 125 8.36 10.47 -14.64
N ILE A 126 7.44 11.36 -14.33
CA ILE A 126 7.32 12.01 -13.02
C ILE A 126 6.31 11.25 -12.13
N ALA A 127 5.16 10.89 -12.68
CA ALA A 127 4.09 10.28 -11.89
C ALA A 127 4.49 8.91 -11.32
N VAL A 128 5.16 8.06 -12.11
CA VAL A 128 5.48 6.69 -11.68
C VAL A 128 6.52 6.66 -10.54
N PRO A 129 7.64 7.39 -10.57
CA PRO A 129 8.56 7.48 -9.42
C PRO A 129 7.91 8.06 -8.16
N LEU A 130 7.10 9.11 -8.29
CA LEU A 130 6.36 9.69 -7.16
C LEU A 130 5.29 8.73 -6.61
N TRP A 131 4.70 7.90 -7.46
CA TRP A 131 3.82 6.82 -7.02
C TRP A 131 4.56 5.83 -6.12
N GLY A 132 5.79 5.43 -6.51
CA GLY A 132 6.65 4.60 -5.67
C GLY A 132 6.91 5.23 -4.31
N PHE A 133 7.25 6.52 -4.29
CA PHE A 133 7.45 7.28 -3.06
C PHE A 133 6.20 7.25 -2.16
N ALA A 134 5.04 7.52 -2.71
CA ALA A 134 3.78 7.52 -1.96
C ALA A 134 3.42 6.13 -1.41
N PHE A 135 3.66 5.07 -2.19
CA PHE A 135 3.41 3.69 -1.78
C PHE A 135 4.31 3.25 -0.63
N GLY A 136 5.57 3.70 -0.59
CA GLY A 136 6.52 3.36 0.46
C GLY A 136 6.03 3.67 1.88
N ALA A 137 5.12 4.63 2.04
CA ALA A 137 4.55 4.98 3.33
C ALA A 137 3.50 3.98 3.85
N PHE A 138 2.83 3.21 2.98
CA PHE A 138 1.70 2.36 3.37
C PHE A 138 2.05 1.22 4.31
N PRO A 139 3.09 0.39 4.05
CA PRO A 139 3.40 -0.73 4.93
C PRO A 139 3.64 -0.29 6.37
N VAL A 140 4.39 0.79 6.58
CA VAL A 140 4.69 1.30 7.91
C VAL A 140 3.44 1.91 8.56
N GLY A 141 2.65 2.68 7.81
CA GLY A 141 1.41 3.27 8.30
C GLY A 141 0.40 2.21 8.77
N PHE A 142 0.14 1.21 7.95
CA PHE A 142 -0.80 0.14 8.29
C PHE A 142 -0.28 -0.77 9.41
N GLN A 143 1.02 -1.08 9.43
CA GLN A 143 1.63 -1.85 10.51
C GLN A 143 1.48 -1.14 11.86
N THR A 144 1.74 0.17 11.89
CA THR A 144 1.58 0.98 13.09
C THR A 144 0.11 1.03 13.54
N TRP A 145 -0.81 1.21 12.59
CA TRP A 145 -2.25 1.25 12.88
C TRP A 145 -2.74 -0.06 13.50
N ILE A 146 -2.44 -1.21 12.88
CA ILE A 146 -2.99 -2.48 13.34
C ILE A 146 -2.47 -2.88 14.73
N VAL A 147 -1.18 -2.60 15.02
CA VAL A 147 -0.59 -2.84 16.34
C VAL A 147 -1.24 -1.95 17.41
N ARG A 148 -1.52 -0.68 17.09
CA ARG A 148 -2.23 0.22 18.02
C ARG A 148 -3.70 -0.13 18.18
N ALA A 149 -4.33 -0.71 17.18
CA ALA A 149 -5.74 -1.14 17.24
C ALA A 149 -5.96 -2.38 18.12
N ALA A 150 -4.92 -3.21 18.31
CA ALA A 150 -4.98 -4.42 19.12
C ALA A 150 -3.63 -4.70 19.82
N PRO A 151 -3.20 -3.85 20.78
CA PRO A 151 -1.89 -3.99 21.42
C PRO A 151 -1.78 -5.26 22.28
N ASP A 152 -2.90 -5.75 22.80
CA ASP A 152 -3.02 -6.99 23.56
C ASP A 152 -2.91 -8.25 22.70
N GLN A 153 -3.07 -8.13 21.38
CA GLN A 153 -3.11 -9.23 20.40
C GLN A 153 -2.32 -8.86 19.14
N ALA A 154 -1.18 -8.16 19.31
CA ALA A 154 -0.42 -7.58 18.20
C ALA A 154 0.03 -8.63 17.16
N GLU A 155 0.37 -9.84 17.59
CA GLU A 155 0.79 -10.94 16.70
C GLU A 155 -0.36 -11.43 15.81
N GLY A 156 -1.53 -11.71 16.39
CA GLY A 156 -2.72 -12.12 15.65
C GLY A 156 -3.23 -11.02 14.70
N ALA A 157 -3.20 -9.77 15.16
CA ALA A 157 -3.56 -8.60 14.35
C ALA A 157 -2.58 -8.39 13.18
N GLY A 158 -1.27 -8.59 13.40
CA GLY A 158 -0.25 -8.59 12.36
C GLY A 158 -0.48 -9.69 11.32
N GLY A 159 -0.84 -10.90 11.73
CA GLY A 159 -1.20 -11.98 10.82
C GLY A 159 -2.41 -11.64 9.95
N LEU A 160 -3.47 -11.05 10.53
CA LEU A 160 -4.64 -10.57 9.78
C LEU A 160 -4.25 -9.46 8.79
N LEU A 161 -3.35 -8.56 9.17
CA LEU A 161 -2.85 -7.51 8.28
C LEU A 161 -2.15 -8.11 7.06
N VAL A 162 -1.24 -9.08 7.26
CA VAL A 162 -0.56 -9.77 6.15
C VAL A 162 -1.56 -10.46 5.23
N ALA A 163 -2.54 -11.17 5.79
CA ALA A 163 -3.59 -11.80 5.00
C ALA A 163 -4.40 -10.78 4.19
N ALA A 164 -4.76 -9.64 4.80
CA ALA A 164 -5.46 -8.56 4.11
C ALA A 164 -4.63 -7.96 2.97
N PHE A 165 -3.31 -7.78 3.14
CA PHE A 165 -2.42 -7.35 2.07
C PHE A 165 -2.43 -8.32 0.88
N GLN A 166 -2.34 -9.63 1.15
CA GLN A 166 -2.33 -10.64 0.09
C GLN A 166 -3.66 -10.68 -0.68
N ILE A 167 -4.79 -10.58 0.04
CA ILE A 167 -6.12 -10.49 -0.58
C ILE A 167 -6.23 -9.21 -1.42
N ALA A 168 -5.75 -8.07 -0.90
CA ALA A 168 -5.78 -6.80 -1.59
C ALA A 168 -4.91 -6.81 -2.86
N ILE A 169 -3.71 -7.39 -2.80
CA ILE A 169 -2.82 -7.57 -3.97
C ILE A 169 -3.53 -8.37 -5.05
N ALA A 170 -4.07 -9.53 -4.69
CA ALA A 170 -4.75 -10.41 -5.63
C ALA A 170 -6.01 -9.76 -6.21
N SER A 171 -6.88 -9.19 -5.36
CA SER A 171 -8.12 -8.54 -5.82
C SER A 171 -7.85 -7.29 -6.66
N GLY A 172 -6.81 -6.52 -6.32
CA GLY A 172 -6.37 -5.37 -7.12
C GLY A 172 -5.87 -5.78 -8.50
N ALA A 173 -5.00 -6.79 -8.57
CA ALA A 173 -4.51 -7.30 -9.85
C ALA A 173 -5.66 -7.85 -10.72
N ILE A 174 -6.59 -8.62 -10.14
CA ILE A 174 -7.74 -9.16 -10.86
C ILE A 174 -8.68 -8.02 -11.31
N GLY A 175 -9.08 -7.14 -10.38
CA GLY A 175 -10.01 -6.05 -10.68
C GLY A 175 -9.44 -5.04 -11.69
N GLY A 176 -8.15 -4.72 -11.55
CA GLY A 176 -7.42 -3.90 -12.53
C GLY A 176 -7.36 -4.57 -13.90
N GLY A 177 -7.09 -5.90 -13.93
CA GLY A 177 -7.05 -6.69 -15.17
C GLY A 177 -8.37 -6.69 -15.91
N LEU A 178 -9.47 -6.94 -15.20
CA LEU A 178 -10.82 -6.89 -15.79
C LEU A 178 -11.11 -5.54 -16.46
N LEU A 179 -10.70 -4.42 -15.82
CA LEU A 179 -10.85 -3.11 -16.46
C LEU A 179 -9.89 -2.91 -17.64
N VAL A 180 -8.66 -3.40 -17.53
CA VAL A 180 -7.69 -3.33 -18.65
C VAL A 180 -8.21 -4.10 -19.88
N ASP A 181 -8.83 -5.26 -19.68
CA ASP A 181 -9.43 -6.04 -20.76
C ASP A 181 -10.60 -5.31 -21.45
N HIS A 182 -11.33 -4.46 -20.72
CA HIS A 182 -12.51 -3.76 -21.26
C HIS A 182 -12.20 -2.38 -21.84
N ILE A 183 -11.30 -1.61 -21.21
CA ILE A 183 -11.00 -0.21 -21.57
C ILE A 183 -9.52 0.06 -21.86
N GLY A 184 -8.72 -1.00 -22.01
CA GLY A 184 -7.28 -0.91 -22.30
C GLY A 184 -6.43 -0.53 -21.07
N ALA A 185 -5.16 -0.23 -21.31
CA ALA A 185 -4.15 -0.03 -20.26
C ALA A 185 -4.48 1.06 -19.22
N LEU A 186 -5.40 1.97 -19.52
CA LEU A 186 -5.90 2.99 -18.59
C LEU A 186 -6.86 2.41 -17.52
N GLY A 187 -7.36 1.17 -17.71
CA GLY A 187 -8.23 0.50 -16.74
C GLY A 187 -7.62 0.33 -15.35
N GLY A 188 -6.31 0.05 -15.28
CA GLY A 188 -5.58 -0.05 -14.02
C GLY A 188 -5.59 1.25 -13.20
N PRO A 189 -5.11 2.38 -13.76
CA PRO A 189 -5.21 3.69 -13.12
C PRO A 189 -6.65 4.12 -12.78
N ALA A 190 -7.65 3.79 -13.61
CA ALA A 190 -9.05 4.11 -13.32
C ALA A 190 -9.55 3.40 -12.05
N PHE A 191 -9.28 2.10 -11.93
CA PHE A 191 -9.57 1.36 -10.69
C PHE A 191 -8.81 1.94 -9.50
N ALA A 192 -7.53 2.29 -9.68
CA ALA A 192 -6.69 2.85 -8.64
C ALA A 192 -7.30 4.14 -8.05
N VAL A 193 -7.74 5.08 -8.90
CA VAL A 193 -8.37 6.33 -8.45
C VAL A 193 -9.56 6.05 -7.56
N VAL A 194 -10.49 5.21 -8.00
CA VAL A 194 -11.72 4.93 -7.23
C VAL A 194 -11.40 4.26 -5.89
N ALA A 195 -10.61 3.20 -5.91
CA ALA A 195 -10.30 2.43 -4.71
C ALA A 195 -9.49 3.24 -3.70
N LEU A 196 -8.50 4.03 -4.16
CA LEU A 196 -7.69 4.90 -3.30
C LEU A 196 -8.51 6.05 -2.71
N VAL A 197 -9.40 6.67 -3.47
CA VAL A 197 -10.30 7.70 -2.94
C VAL A 197 -11.19 7.12 -1.85
N LEU A 198 -11.83 5.97 -2.10
CA LEU A 198 -12.68 5.31 -1.10
C LEU A 198 -11.90 4.91 0.15
N GLY A 199 -10.72 4.30 0.00
CA GLY A 199 -9.88 3.88 1.12
C GLY A 199 -9.34 5.08 1.93
N THR A 200 -8.98 6.17 1.24
CA THR A 200 -8.53 7.41 1.87
C THR A 200 -9.67 8.07 2.64
N LEU A 201 -10.87 8.16 2.07
CA LEU A 201 -12.06 8.69 2.73
C LEU A 201 -12.45 7.84 3.96
N LEU A 202 -12.36 6.51 3.86
CA LEU A 202 -12.57 5.62 4.98
C LEU A 202 -11.57 5.91 6.11
N THR A 203 -10.28 6.05 5.78
CA THR A 203 -9.22 6.37 6.73
C THR A 203 -9.42 7.75 7.35
N LEU A 204 -9.85 8.75 6.58
CA LEU A 204 -10.15 10.09 7.07
C LEU A 204 -11.31 10.12 8.06
N ARG A 205 -12.34 9.32 7.82
CA ARG A 205 -13.55 9.33 8.67
C ARG A 205 -13.41 8.47 9.91
N HIS A 206 -12.80 7.29 9.79
CA HIS A 206 -12.82 6.24 10.80
C HIS A 206 -11.42 5.79 11.26
N GLY A 207 -10.36 6.35 10.68
CA GLY A 207 -8.98 6.04 11.07
C GLY A 207 -8.62 6.59 12.45
N PRO A 208 -7.46 6.18 12.97
CA PRO A 208 -7.01 6.57 14.29
C PRO A 208 -6.89 8.10 14.40
N ARG A 209 -7.24 8.64 15.58
CA ARG A 209 -7.05 10.05 15.85
C ARG A 209 -5.57 10.30 16.16
N PRO A 210 -5.00 11.44 15.70
CA PRO A 210 -3.64 11.80 16.09
C PRO A 210 -3.52 11.81 17.60
N VAL A 211 -2.47 11.17 18.14
CA VAL A 211 -2.17 11.28 19.57
C VAL A 211 -1.56 12.67 19.78
N PRO A 212 -2.08 13.47 20.71
CA PRO A 212 -1.43 14.74 21.05
C PRO A 212 0.01 14.44 21.50
N VAL A 213 0.98 15.04 20.84
CA VAL A 213 2.38 15.00 21.30
C VAL A 213 2.38 15.81 22.60
N ALA A 214 2.63 15.14 23.72
CA ALA A 214 2.87 15.84 24.98
C ALA A 214 4.09 16.76 24.77
N ALA A 215 3.88 18.07 24.98
CA ALA A 215 4.91 19.08 24.83
C ALA A 215 5.95 18.95 25.94
#